data_52e8a45f39423e408ca4b789f3e3de62
#
_entry.id   52e8a45f39423e408ca4b789f3e3de62
#
_cell.length_a   1.000
_cell.length_b   1.000
_cell.length_c   1.000
_cell.angle_alpha   90.00
_cell.angle_beta   90.00
_cell.angle_gamma   90.00
#
_symmetry.space_group_name_H-M   'P 1'
#
loop_
_entity.id
_entity.type
_entity.pdbx_description
1 polymer ?
#
loop_
_entity_poly.entity_id
_entity_poly.type
_entity_poly.pdbx_seq_one_letter_code
_entity_poly.pdbx_strand_id
1 'polypeptide(L)'
;GIRTDGNCQSFSSATGPNIHAGANTCCQTTSSTTGSNTDTSAGTVTPLTLLIQKLAAIHAAEPALHGGRYQELLLTNRQYAFARHGDHQAILTAANNDDNAAYLQVPLPFHTTAEQATDLITGKSFLIDKNTNKIQIELEGNSAVILGITEG
;
A
#
# COMPACT_ATOMS: atom_id res chain seq x y z
N GLY A 1 -19.66 33.50 -39.03
CA GLY A 1 -19.33 32.10 -38.87
C GLY A 1 -17.94 31.83 -39.38
N ILE A 2 -16.97 31.65 -38.49
CA ILE A 2 -15.63 31.11 -38.85
C ILE A 2 -15.41 29.93 -37.95
N ARG A 3 -15.38 28.74 -38.55
CA ARG A 3 -14.88 27.50 -37.92
C ARG A 3 -13.37 27.50 -38.04
N THR A 4 -12.68 27.26 -36.96
CA THR A 4 -11.27 26.87 -36.95
C THR A 4 -11.14 25.51 -36.28
N ASP A 5 -11.14 24.51 -37.14
CA ASP A 5 -10.80 23.14 -36.73
C ASP A 5 -9.26 23.06 -36.65
N GLY A 6 -8.73 23.06 -35.42
CA GLY A 6 -7.31 22.88 -35.15
C GLY A 6 -6.96 21.37 -35.18
N ASN A 7 -6.66 20.85 -36.36
CA ASN A 7 -6.19 19.51 -36.56
C ASN A 7 -4.69 19.47 -36.30
N CYS A 8 -4.24 18.84 -35.25
CA CYS A 8 -2.84 18.56 -34.98
C CYS A 8 -2.49 17.25 -35.69
N GLN A 9 -1.92 17.37 -36.90
CA GLN A 9 -1.41 16.21 -37.65
C GLN A 9 0.02 15.86 -37.17
N SER A 10 0.18 14.62 -36.82
CA SER A 10 1.48 14.01 -36.55
C SER A 10 2.24 13.75 -37.86
N PHE A 11 3.40 14.37 -38.03
CA PHE A 11 4.34 13.97 -39.09
C PHE A 11 5.36 12.98 -38.55
N SER A 12 5.32 11.75 -39.06
CA SER A 12 6.43 10.80 -39.02
C SER A 12 7.31 11.01 -40.21
N SER A 13 8.57 11.26 -39.97
CA SER A 13 9.74 10.67 -40.58
C SER A 13 10.93 11.62 -40.61
N ALA A 14 12.01 11.23 -39.95
CA ALA A 14 13.38 11.37 -40.45
C ALA A 14 14.34 10.61 -39.54
N THR A 15 15.04 9.68 -40.15
CA THR A 15 16.22 8.95 -39.71
C THR A 15 17.40 9.88 -39.41
N GLY A 16 18.08 9.64 -38.26
CA GLY A 16 19.42 10.17 -37.97
C GLY A 16 19.72 10.21 -36.46
N PRO A 17 20.94 9.78 -36.06
CA PRO A 17 21.29 9.65 -34.67
C PRO A 17 21.85 10.97 -34.12
N ASN A 18 21.36 11.47 -33.02
CA ASN A 18 22.14 12.05 -31.92
C ASN A 18 21.31 12.81 -30.88
N ILE A 19 21.50 12.33 -29.64
CA ILE A 19 21.67 13.09 -28.39
C ILE A 19 21.04 14.49 -28.28
N HIS A 20 20.13 14.68 -27.37
CA HIS A 20 20.14 15.56 -26.20
C HIS A 20 18.73 15.69 -25.59
N ALA A 21 18.74 15.74 -24.25
CA ALA A 21 17.60 16.03 -23.43
C ALA A 21 16.81 17.25 -23.93
N GLY A 22 15.53 17.05 -24.23
CA GLY A 22 14.59 18.11 -24.57
C GLY A 22 13.40 18.04 -23.62
N ALA A 23 13.28 19.06 -22.77
CA ALA A 23 12.15 19.27 -21.91
C ALA A 23 10.86 19.33 -22.73
N ASN A 24 9.89 18.46 -22.42
CA ASN A 24 8.55 18.55 -22.96
C ASN A 24 7.85 19.79 -22.38
N THR A 25 7.92 20.89 -23.11
CA THR A 25 7.05 22.03 -22.88
C THR A 25 5.66 21.70 -23.44
N CYS A 26 4.75 21.28 -22.58
CA CYS A 26 3.35 21.15 -22.93
C CYS A 26 2.76 22.56 -23.11
N CYS A 27 2.19 22.85 -24.28
CA CYS A 27 1.46 24.07 -24.56
C CYS A 27 0.37 24.35 -23.52
N GLN A 28 0.58 25.37 -22.71
CA GLN A 28 -0.52 25.97 -21.94
C GLN A 28 -1.31 26.90 -22.82
N THR A 29 -2.49 26.49 -23.23
CA THR A 29 -3.49 27.38 -23.77
C THR A 29 -4.20 28.08 -22.61
N THR A 30 -3.90 29.36 -22.41
CA THR A 30 -4.65 30.22 -21.51
C THR A 30 -5.95 30.62 -22.23
N SER A 31 -7.07 30.00 -21.90
CA SER A 31 -8.39 30.53 -22.18
C SER A 31 -8.93 31.18 -20.91
N SER A 32 -8.92 32.50 -20.91
CA SER A 32 -9.61 33.30 -19.92
C SER A 32 -11.12 33.18 -20.10
N THR A 33 -11.78 32.44 -19.23
CA THR A 33 -13.22 32.51 -19.06
C THR A 33 -13.48 32.92 -17.61
N THR A 34 -13.97 34.14 -17.45
CA THR A 34 -14.46 34.69 -16.20
C THR A 34 -15.72 33.91 -15.79
N GLY A 35 -15.57 33.00 -14.89
CA GLY A 35 -16.64 32.28 -14.23
C GLY A 35 -16.15 31.99 -12.82
N SER A 36 -16.57 32.79 -11.85
CA SER A 36 -16.31 32.63 -10.44
C SER A 36 -17.07 31.41 -9.94
N ASN A 37 -16.41 30.27 -9.94
CA ASN A 37 -16.70 29.17 -9.05
C ASN A 37 -15.39 28.78 -8.37
N THR A 38 -15.11 29.46 -7.27
CA THR A 38 -14.05 29.07 -6.33
C THR A 38 -14.53 27.86 -5.52
N ASP A 39 -14.52 26.67 -6.13
CA ASP A 39 -14.43 25.43 -5.40
C ASP A 39 -12.95 25.08 -5.25
N THR A 40 -12.27 25.89 -4.48
CA THR A 40 -10.98 25.54 -3.91
C THR A 40 -11.24 24.72 -2.64
N SER A 41 -11.87 23.57 -2.78
CA SER A 41 -11.72 22.54 -1.76
C SER A 41 -10.34 21.91 -2.01
N ALA A 42 -9.31 22.61 -1.58
CA ALA A 42 -8.06 21.98 -1.22
C ALA A 42 -8.43 21.00 -0.09
N GLY A 43 -8.68 19.73 -0.47
CA GLY A 43 -9.15 18.70 0.44
C GLY A 43 -8.21 18.64 1.62
N THR A 44 -8.70 19.02 2.78
CA THR A 44 -7.94 18.92 4.03
C THR A 44 -7.52 17.48 4.18
N VAL A 45 -6.21 17.23 4.10
CA VAL A 45 -5.65 15.88 4.26
C VAL A 45 -5.90 15.47 5.70
N THR A 46 -6.87 14.58 5.89
CA THR A 46 -7.21 14.07 7.21
C THR A 46 -6.30 12.90 7.60
N PRO A 47 -6.17 12.57 8.89
CA PRO A 47 -5.46 11.37 9.32
C PRO A 47 -5.96 10.09 8.62
N LEU A 48 -7.27 10.00 8.35
CA LEU A 48 -7.85 8.88 7.60
C LEU A 48 -7.35 8.85 6.14
N THR A 49 -7.28 10.00 5.49
CA THR A 49 -6.74 10.11 4.11
C THR A 49 -5.30 9.61 4.06
N LEU A 50 -4.46 10.00 5.03
CA LEU A 50 -3.07 9.54 5.13
C LEU A 50 -2.97 8.03 5.34
N LEU A 51 -3.83 7.47 6.19
CA LEU A 51 -3.88 6.03 6.41
C LEU A 51 -4.26 5.28 5.13
N ILE A 52 -5.29 5.74 4.42
CA ILE A 52 -5.73 5.13 3.15
C ILE A 52 -4.61 5.17 2.12
N GLN A 53 -3.92 6.30 1.99
CA GLN A 53 -2.77 6.44 1.07
C GLN A 53 -1.65 5.47 1.44
N LYS A 54 -1.36 5.31 2.73
CA LYS A 54 -0.35 4.38 3.21
C LYS A 54 -0.73 2.92 2.93
N LEU A 55 -1.98 2.53 3.19
CA LEU A 55 -2.48 1.20 2.87
C LEU A 55 -2.44 0.90 1.36
N ALA A 56 -2.78 1.87 0.53
CA ALA A 56 -2.68 1.74 -0.92
C ALA A 56 -1.22 1.55 -1.38
N ALA A 57 -0.28 2.29 -0.78
CA ALA A 57 1.15 2.14 -1.07
C ALA A 57 1.67 0.76 -0.63
N ILE A 58 1.30 0.27 0.56
CA ILE A 58 1.63 -1.08 1.03
C ILE A 58 1.06 -2.11 0.05
N HIS A 59 -0.22 -2.00 -0.31
CA HIS A 59 -0.83 -2.92 -1.27
C HIS A 59 -0.08 -2.96 -2.60
N ALA A 60 0.33 -1.81 -3.12
CA ALA A 60 1.06 -1.73 -4.38
C ALA A 60 2.50 -2.29 -4.30
N ALA A 61 3.15 -2.16 -3.15
CA ALA A 61 4.54 -2.57 -2.94
C ALA A 61 4.72 -4.07 -2.65
N GLU A 62 3.68 -4.73 -2.08
CA GLU A 62 3.80 -6.07 -1.53
C GLU A 62 3.22 -7.13 -2.49
N PRO A 63 4.07 -7.93 -3.18
CA PRO A 63 3.60 -8.92 -4.15
C PRO A 63 2.66 -9.97 -3.56
N ALA A 64 2.85 -10.35 -2.29
CA ALA A 64 1.99 -11.30 -1.60
C ALA A 64 0.53 -10.84 -1.51
N LEU A 65 0.26 -9.53 -1.56
CA LEU A 65 -1.10 -8.99 -1.57
C LEU A 65 -1.78 -9.10 -2.93
N HIS A 66 -1.01 -9.20 -4.03
CA HIS A 66 -1.57 -9.28 -5.39
C HIS A 66 -1.94 -10.70 -5.80
N GLY A 67 -1.12 -11.69 -5.47
CA GLY A 67 -1.30 -13.06 -5.93
C GLY A 67 -1.09 -14.14 -4.86
N GLY A 68 -0.72 -13.73 -3.64
CA GLY A 68 -0.45 -14.66 -2.55
C GLY A 68 -1.69 -15.46 -2.13
N ARG A 69 -1.46 -16.67 -1.61
CA ARG A 69 -2.52 -17.49 -1.04
C ARG A 69 -3.01 -16.89 0.26
N TYR A 70 -4.31 -16.94 0.45
CA TYR A 70 -4.93 -16.58 1.72
C TYR A 70 -4.91 -17.78 2.67
N GLN A 71 -4.57 -17.53 3.94
CA GLN A 71 -4.63 -18.50 5.01
C GLN A 71 -5.11 -17.85 6.30
N GLU A 72 -6.18 -18.38 6.89
CA GLU A 72 -6.59 -18.01 8.24
C GLU A 72 -5.61 -18.61 9.24
N LEU A 73 -5.17 -17.82 10.23
CA LEU A 73 -4.17 -18.22 11.22
C LEU A 73 -4.73 -18.25 12.64
N LEU A 74 -5.63 -17.33 12.96
CA LEU A 74 -6.27 -17.22 14.26
C LEU A 74 -7.67 -16.65 14.09
N LEU A 75 -8.65 -17.28 14.72
CA LEU A 75 -10.01 -16.77 14.82
C LEU A 75 -10.54 -16.99 16.24
N THR A 76 -10.94 -15.91 16.89
CA THR A 76 -11.66 -15.90 18.17
C THR A 76 -12.91 -15.04 18.02
N ASN A 77 -13.65 -14.84 19.11
CA ASN A 77 -14.83 -13.97 19.09
C ASN A 77 -14.50 -12.48 18.85
N ARG A 78 -13.27 -12.07 19.15
CA ARG A 78 -12.84 -10.66 19.14
C ARG A 78 -11.56 -10.43 18.35
N GLN A 79 -10.76 -11.45 18.11
CA GLN A 79 -9.49 -11.34 17.42
C GLN A 79 -9.50 -12.16 16.16
N TYR A 80 -8.85 -11.63 15.13
CA TYR A 80 -8.69 -12.27 13.85
C TYR A 80 -7.30 -12.08 13.31
N ALA A 81 -6.68 -13.14 12.80
CA ALA A 81 -5.41 -13.03 12.09
C ALA A 81 -5.41 -13.93 10.86
N PHE A 82 -4.90 -13.41 9.76
CA PHE A 82 -4.73 -14.12 8.51
C PHE A 82 -3.44 -13.71 7.81
N ALA A 83 -2.97 -14.55 6.92
CA ALA A 83 -1.84 -14.21 6.05
C ALA A 83 -2.22 -14.29 4.57
N ARG A 84 -1.55 -13.44 3.80
CA ARG A 84 -1.38 -13.59 2.35
C ARG A 84 0.08 -13.96 2.13
N HIS A 85 0.36 -15.11 1.55
CA HIS A 85 1.73 -15.57 1.38
C HIS A 85 1.99 -16.08 -0.03
N GLY A 86 3.15 -15.72 -0.56
CA GLY A 86 3.74 -16.23 -1.79
C GLY A 86 4.90 -17.18 -1.48
N ASP A 87 5.81 -17.32 -2.44
CA ASP A 87 6.92 -18.27 -2.33
C ASP A 87 8.01 -17.82 -1.34
N HIS A 88 8.20 -16.51 -1.14
CA HIS A 88 9.29 -15.94 -0.33
C HIS A 88 8.86 -14.82 0.61
N GLN A 89 7.57 -14.54 0.68
CA GLN A 89 7.04 -13.45 1.48
C GLN A 89 5.66 -13.77 2.02
N ALA A 90 5.40 -13.33 3.24
CA ALA A 90 4.05 -13.29 3.78
C ALA A 90 3.74 -11.90 4.33
N ILE A 91 2.49 -11.49 4.14
CA ILE A 91 1.89 -10.36 4.82
C ILE A 91 0.85 -10.92 5.79
N LEU A 92 1.11 -10.75 7.08
CA LEU A 92 0.22 -11.16 8.15
C LEU A 92 -0.55 -9.95 8.65
N THR A 93 -1.87 -10.05 8.63
CA THR A 93 -2.76 -9.04 9.23
C THR A 93 -3.38 -9.61 10.49
N ALA A 94 -3.29 -8.88 11.59
CA ALA A 94 -3.95 -9.22 12.84
C ALA A 94 -4.77 -8.04 13.33
N ALA A 95 -5.99 -8.31 13.78
CA ALA A 95 -6.93 -7.33 14.29
C ALA A 95 -7.49 -7.74 15.65
N ASN A 96 -7.66 -6.75 16.52
CA ASN A 96 -8.32 -6.88 17.81
C ASN A 96 -9.56 -5.98 17.85
N ASN A 97 -10.73 -6.58 17.89
CA ASN A 97 -12.04 -5.90 18.01
C ASN A 97 -12.60 -6.01 19.42
N ASP A 98 -11.71 -6.00 20.41
CA ASP A 98 -12.04 -5.84 21.83
C ASP A 98 -11.63 -4.44 22.29
N ASP A 99 -12.28 -3.91 23.32
CA ASP A 99 -11.92 -2.62 23.92
C ASP A 99 -10.61 -2.72 24.74
N ASN A 100 -10.24 -3.92 25.14
CA ASN A 100 -9.02 -4.21 25.90
C ASN A 100 -7.88 -4.67 24.99
N ALA A 101 -6.65 -4.43 25.44
CA ALA A 101 -5.47 -4.96 24.77
C ALA A 101 -5.48 -6.51 24.77
N ALA A 102 -4.96 -7.09 23.69
CA ALA A 102 -4.86 -8.53 23.51
C ALA A 102 -3.44 -8.97 23.18
N TYR A 103 -3.03 -10.11 23.74
CA TYR A 103 -1.76 -10.76 23.42
C TYR A 103 -2.03 -12.00 22.56
N LEU A 104 -1.63 -11.94 21.32
CA LEU A 104 -1.87 -13.00 20.35
C LEU A 104 -0.61 -13.80 20.11
N GLN A 105 -0.75 -15.12 20.05
CA GLN A 105 0.28 -16.03 19.57
C GLN A 105 -0.19 -16.63 18.23
N VAL A 106 0.27 -16.04 17.15
CA VAL A 106 -0.19 -16.39 15.80
C VAL A 106 0.81 -17.35 15.16
N PRO A 107 0.38 -18.55 14.74
CA PRO A 107 1.25 -19.46 14.01
C PRO A 107 1.58 -18.87 12.63
N LEU A 108 2.82 -19.05 12.17
CA LEU A 108 3.22 -18.61 10.85
C LEU A 108 2.82 -19.65 9.78
N PRO A 109 2.47 -19.23 8.57
CA PRO A 109 2.03 -20.12 7.49
C PRO A 109 3.18 -20.96 6.90
N PHE A 110 4.43 -20.61 7.20
CA PHE A 110 5.65 -21.30 6.75
C PHE A 110 6.74 -21.15 7.81
N HIS A 111 7.76 -21.99 7.72
CA HIS A 111 8.96 -21.82 8.54
C HIS A 111 9.82 -20.70 7.97
N THR A 112 10.18 -19.74 8.82
CA THR A 112 11.04 -18.63 8.44
C THR A 112 12.33 -18.62 9.24
N THR A 113 13.40 -18.13 8.62
CA THR A 113 14.67 -17.81 9.30
C THR A 113 14.65 -16.42 9.92
N ALA A 114 13.67 -15.60 9.59
CA ALA A 114 13.51 -14.26 10.14
C ALA A 114 13.33 -14.32 11.67
N GLU A 115 13.93 -13.36 12.36
CA GLU A 115 13.84 -13.23 13.83
C GLU A 115 12.70 -12.33 14.26
N GLN A 116 12.24 -11.49 13.35
CA GLN A 116 11.18 -10.51 13.60
C GLN A 116 10.39 -10.22 12.34
N ALA A 117 9.15 -9.81 12.54
CA ALA A 117 8.30 -9.20 11.52
C ALA A 117 8.14 -7.72 11.80
N THR A 118 8.00 -6.91 10.76
CA THR A 118 7.87 -5.46 10.89
C THR A 118 6.47 -5.02 10.49
N ASP A 119 5.83 -4.20 11.32
CA ASP A 119 4.56 -3.55 10.98
C ASP A 119 4.80 -2.51 9.89
N LEU A 120 4.20 -2.71 8.76
CA LEU A 120 4.33 -1.86 7.57
C LEU A 120 3.67 -0.48 7.75
N ILE A 121 2.80 -0.33 8.75
CA ILE A 121 2.16 0.95 9.07
C ILE A 121 3.04 1.78 10.00
N THR A 122 3.51 1.21 11.10
CA THR A 122 4.20 1.95 12.17
C THR A 122 5.71 1.76 12.18
N GLY A 123 6.21 0.68 11.55
CA GLY A 123 7.61 0.27 11.64
C GLY A 123 7.97 -0.48 12.93
N LYS A 124 6.99 -0.77 13.80
CA LYS A 124 7.22 -1.56 15.01
C LYS A 124 7.59 -3.00 14.65
N SER A 125 8.57 -3.58 15.34
CA SER A 125 8.99 -4.96 15.14
C SER A 125 8.38 -5.89 16.19
N PHE A 126 8.05 -7.11 15.77
CA PHE A 126 7.50 -8.17 16.61
C PHE A 126 8.39 -9.41 16.49
N LEU A 127 8.69 -10.03 17.62
CA LEU A 127 9.58 -11.19 17.69
C LEU A 127 8.89 -12.46 17.19
N ILE A 128 9.63 -13.25 16.43
CA ILE A 128 9.23 -14.57 15.98
C ILE A 128 9.94 -15.61 16.84
N ASP A 129 9.18 -16.47 17.47
CA ASP A 129 9.71 -17.63 18.16
C ASP A 129 9.95 -18.76 17.15
N LYS A 130 11.21 -18.99 16.83
CA LYS A 130 11.64 -20.01 15.87
C LYS A 130 11.35 -21.44 16.36
N ASN A 131 11.31 -21.67 17.68
CA ASN A 131 11.07 -23.01 18.23
C ASN A 131 9.62 -23.44 18.04
N THR A 132 8.69 -22.50 18.20
CA THR A 132 7.26 -22.77 18.07
C THR A 132 6.69 -22.35 16.72
N ASN A 133 7.47 -21.65 15.90
CA ASN A 133 7.06 -21.03 14.64
C ASN A 133 5.83 -20.12 14.81
N LYS A 134 5.84 -19.30 15.87
CA LYS A 134 4.78 -18.37 16.20
C LYS A 134 5.33 -16.95 16.35
N ILE A 135 4.49 -15.99 16.04
CA ILE A 135 4.76 -14.59 16.33
C ILE A 135 3.91 -14.13 17.50
N GLN A 136 4.52 -13.36 18.40
CA GLN A 136 3.84 -12.74 19.54
C GLN A 136 3.46 -11.31 19.18
N ILE A 137 2.17 -11.00 19.20
CA ILE A 137 1.64 -9.71 18.81
C ILE A 137 0.83 -9.15 19.98
N GLU A 138 1.23 -7.99 20.47
CA GLU A 138 0.45 -7.21 21.40
C GLU A 138 -0.33 -6.14 20.61
N LEU A 139 -1.64 -6.18 20.70
CA LEU A 139 -2.56 -5.25 20.07
C LEU A 139 -3.35 -4.50 21.13
N GLU A 140 -3.36 -3.18 21.01
CA GLU A 140 -4.29 -2.33 21.76
C GLU A 140 -5.75 -2.67 21.43
N GLY A 141 -6.68 -2.18 22.24
CA GLY A 141 -8.10 -2.30 21.94
C GLY A 141 -8.47 -1.60 20.62
N ASN A 142 -9.37 -2.23 19.85
CA ASN A 142 -9.85 -1.72 18.56
C ASN A 142 -8.73 -1.33 17.59
N SER A 143 -7.68 -2.16 17.51
CA SER A 143 -6.51 -1.92 16.67
C SER A 143 -6.17 -3.08 15.74
N ALA A 144 -5.30 -2.80 14.77
CA ALA A 144 -4.80 -3.80 13.82
C ALA A 144 -3.35 -3.51 13.43
N VAL A 145 -2.63 -4.55 13.00
CA VAL A 145 -1.29 -4.46 12.44
C VAL A 145 -1.20 -5.20 11.11
N ILE A 146 -0.29 -4.76 10.26
CA ILE A 146 0.04 -5.41 8.98
C ILE A 146 1.53 -5.69 8.97
N LEU A 147 1.90 -6.95 9.16
CA LEU A 147 3.28 -7.37 9.35
C LEU A 147 3.86 -7.95 8.06
N GLY A 148 4.98 -7.40 7.63
CA GLY A 148 5.80 -7.97 6.56
C GLY A 148 6.76 -9.02 7.13
N ILE A 149 6.78 -10.21 6.51
CA ILE A 149 7.68 -11.32 6.85
C ILE A 149 8.31 -11.78 5.54
N THR A 150 9.64 -11.76 5.48
CA THR A 150 10.39 -12.32 4.36
C THR A 150 11.02 -13.65 4.78
N GLU A 151 11.00 -14.62 3.89
CA GLU A 151 11.84 -15.81 4.03
C GLU A 151 13.29 -15.38 3.83
N GLY A 152 14.15 -15.75 4.75
CA GLY A 152 15.58 -15.50 4.64
C GLY A 152 16.27 -16.54 3.75
#